data_730eca3ebf310efa9ae9fc5a09a3a76f
#
_entry.id   730eca3ebf310efa9ae9fc5a09a3a76f
#
_cell.length_a   1.000
_cell.length_b   1.000
_cell.length_c   1.000
_cell.angle_alpha   90.00
_cell.angle_beta   90.00
_cell.angle_gamma   90.00
#
_symmetry.space_group_name_H-M   'P 1'
#
loop_
_entity.id
_entity.type
_entity.pdbx_description
1 polymer ?
#
loop_
_entity_poly.entity_id
_entity_poly.type
_entity_poly.pdbx_seq_one_letter_code
_entity_poly.pdbx_strand_id
1 'polypeptide(L)'
;MAFNLRNRNFLKLLDFTPAEIKYMLDLAADLKRAKYAGTEQPRLKGKNIALIFEKTSTRTRCAFEVAAYDQGAHATYLGPTGSPIGVKESMKDTARVLGRMYDGIEYRGFAQDVVEELAKYAGVPVWNGLTNEFHPTQILADFLTMSEHTDKPLNKVTFAYLGDARFNMGNSLMVGGAKMGMDVRIVAPKALQPAAELIATCQEIAKETGATVTVTDNVEAGVKGCDFLYTDVWVSMGEPAEVWAERIKLLMPYQVNAKVMEMTGNKNCKFMHCLPAYHNLETQVGRDVHKQFGLNGIEVTEDVFESPNSIVFDEAENRMHTIKAVMVATLGD
;
A
#
# COMPACT_ATOMS: atom_id res chain seq x y z
N MET A 1 4.87 16.91 19.94
CA MET A 1 5.82 17.73 19.14
C MET A 1 5.12 18.02 17.83
N ALA A 2 5.06 19.26 17.37
CA ALA A 2 4.46 19.58 16.08
C ALA A 2 5.49 19.24 14.99
N PHE A 3 5.09 18.45 14.01
CA PHE A 3 5.91 18.13 12.83
C PHE A 3 5.58 19.10 11.70
N ASN A 4 6.60 19.58 11.02
CA ASN A 4 6.42 20.36 9.80
C ASN A 4 6.84 19.49 8.61
N LEU A 5 5.85 18.88 7.95
CA LEU A 5 6.04 18.10 6.73
C LEU A 5 5.75 18.90 5.46
N ARG A 6 5.50 20.20 5.57
CA ARG A 6 5.19 21.08 4.43
C ARG A 6 6.27 20.98 3.36
N ASN A 7 5.84 20.84 2.12
CA ASN A 7 6.68 20.68 0.93
C ASN A 7 7.56 19.40 0.92
N ARG A 8 7.32 18.44 1.84
CA ARG A 8 7.95 17.12 1.79
C ARG A 8 7.32 16.24 0.72
N ASN A 9 8.16 15.53 -0.02
CA ASN A 9 7.70 14.43 -0.87
C ASN A 9 7.33 13.21 -0.03
N PHE A 10 6.42 12.38 -0.54
CA PHE A 10 6.01 11.13 0.10
C PHE A 10 6.23 9.96 -0.86
N LEU A 11 7.49 9.48 -0.96
CA LEU A 11 7.92 8.52 -1.97
C LEU A 11 8.02 7.09 -1.43
N LYS A 12 8.49 6.93 -0.20
CA LYS A 12 8.63 5.65 0.53
C LYS A 12 8.70 5.91 2.03
N LEU A 13 8.28 4.95 2.85
CA LEU A 13 8.31 5.11 4.31
C LEU A 13 9.72 5.12 4.90
N LEU A 14 10.73 4.67 4.14
CA LEU A 14 12.14 4.82 4.53
C LEU A 14 12.55 6.28 4.77
N ASP A 15 11.91 7.22 4.07
CA ASP A 15 12.23 8.66 4.12
C ASP A 15 11.64 9.36 5.37
N PHE A 16 10.89 8.62 6.21
CA PHE A 16 10.19 9.18 7.37
C PHE A 16 10.63 8.51 8.67
N THR A 17 10.63 9.29 9.73
CA THR A 17 10.80 8.77 11.09
C THR A 17 9.53 8.09 11.60
N PRO A 18 9.62 7.18 12.58
CA PRO A 18 8.43 6.59 13.22
C PRO A 18 7.43 7.62 13.73
N ALA A 19 7.92 8.72 14.29
CA ALA A 19 7.09 9.80 14.82
C ALA A 19 6.35 10.58 13.72
N GLU A 20 6.97 10.79 12.55
CA GLU A 20 6.31 11.40 11.38
C GLU A 20 5.24 10.49 10.78
N ILE A 21 5.50 9.18 10.71
CA ILE A 21 4.51 8.19 10.26
C ILE A 21 3.31 8.18 11.22
N LYS A 22 3.58 8.11 12.53
CA LYS A 22 2.51 8.18 13.54
C LYS A 22 1.70 9.46 13.44
N TYR A 23 2.33 10.61 13.23
CA TYR A 23 1.63 11.88 13.03
C TYR A 23 0.66 11.81 11.85
N MET A 24 1.08 11.23 10.72
CA MET A 24 0.19 11.06 9.55
C MET A 24 -0.98 10.14 9.84
N LEU A 25 -0.77 9.05 10.60
CA LEU A 25 -1.83 8.14 11.02
C LEU A 25 -2.83 8.82 11.98
N ASP A 26 -2.33 9.56 12.97
CA ASP A 26 -3.18 10.31 13.90
C ASP A 26 -4.01 11.36 13.15
N LEU A 27 -3.38 12.11 12.22
CA LEU A 27 -4.08 13.07 11.37
C LEU A 27 -5.14 12.41 10.48
N ALA A 28 -4.86 11.22 9.94
CA ALA A 28 -5.84 10.48 9.14
C ALA A 28 -7.06 10.06 9.97
N ALA A 29 -6.85 9.58 11.19
CA ALA A 29 -7.92 9.23 12.12
C ALA A 29 -8.76 10.47 12.50
N ASP A 30 -8.12 11.63 12.72
CA ASP A 30 -8.81 12.89 13.02
C ASP A 30 -9.66 13.36 11.84
N LEU A 31 -9.10 13.36 10.63
CA LEU A 31 -9.82 13.74 9.42
C LEU A 31 -10.97 12.78 9.10
N LYS A 32 -10.79 11.47 9.32
CA LYS A 32 -11.85 10.45 9.19
C LYS A 32 -13.01 10.75 10.15
N ARG A 33 -12.71 10.97 11.44
CA ARG A 33 -13.73 11.35 12.43
C ARG A 33 -14.45 12.64 12.07
N ALA A 34 -13.71 13.67 11.63
CA ALA A 34 -14.30 14.96 11.24
C ALA A 34 -15.22 14.82 10.03
N LYS A 35 -14.85 14.01 9.02
CA LYS A 35 -15.69 13.72 7.85
C LYS A 35 -17.03 13.10 8.26
N TYR A 36 -16.99 12.04 9.07
CA TYR A 36 -18.23 11.36 9.52
C TYR A 36 -19.06 12.18 10.49
N ALA A 37 -18.44 13.06 11.27
CA ALA A 37 -19.15 14.01 12.13
C ALA A 37 -19.73 15.23 11.37
N GLY A 38 -19.41 15.40 10.07
CA GLY A 38 -19.80 16.57 9.30
C GLY A 38 -19.10 17.87 9.73
N THR A 39 -17.94 17.76 10.39
CA THR A 39 -17.18 18.91 10.93
C THR A 39 -15.84 19.12 10.21
N GLU A 40 -15.58 18.37 9.15
CA GLU A 40 -14.34 18.47 8.37
C GLU A 40 -14.17 19.87 7.78
N GLN A 41 -12.98 20.45 7.97
CA GLN A 41 -12.63 21.76 7.42
C GLN A 41 -11.68 21.59 6.24
N PRO A 42 -11.93 22.28 5.10
CA PRO A 42 -11.07 22.20 3.92
C PRO A 42 -9.76 22.96 4.14
N ARG A 43 -8.64 22.24 4.18
CA ARG A 43 -7.26 22.77 4.41
C ARG A 43 -6.47 22.93 3.11
N LEU A 44 -7.01 22.49 1.96
CA LEU A 44 -6.36 22.58 0.65
C LEU A 44 -7.17 23.45 -0.31
N LYS A 45 -7.92 24.41 0.22
CA LYS A 45 -8.78 25.27 -0.57
C LYS A 45 -7.99 26.03 -1.65
N GLY A 46 -8.41 25.88 -2.91
CA GLY A 46 -7.78 26.53 -4.06
C GLY A 46 -6.52 25.87 -4.58
N LYS A 47 -6.10 24.72 -4.00
CA LYS A 47 -4.98 23.93 -4.50
C LYS A 47 -5.37 23.09 -5.71
N ASN A 48 -4.43 22.91 -6.63
CA ASN A 48 -4.56 22.09 -7.82
C ASN A 48 -3.57 20.92 -7.76
N ILE A 49 -4.04 19.71 -8.01
CA ILE A 49 -3.26 18.47 -7.87
C ILE A 49 -3.26 17.73 -9.21
N ALA A 50 -2.08 17.37 -9.73
CA ALA A 50 -1.95 16.49 -10.87
C ALA A 50 -1.89 15.02 -10.41
N LEU A 51 -2.66 14.15 -11.07
CA LEU A 51 -2.65 12.70 -10.83
C LEU A 51 -2.12 12.01 -12.09
N ILE A 52 -0.85 11.59 -12.07
CA ILE A 52 -0.17 10.93 -13.18
C ILE A 52 -0.27 9.42 -13.01
N PHE A 53 -0.90 8.75 -13.98
CA PHE A 53 -1.10 7.30 -13.98
C PHE A 53 -0.51 6.66 -15.22
N GLU A 54 0.59 5.95 -15.09
CA GLU A 54 1.10 5.02 -16.12
C GLU A 54 0.43 3.63 -15.96
N LYS A 55 0.06 3.26 -14.72
CA LYS A 55 -0.75 2.07 -14.41
C LYS A 55 -2.13 2.50 -13.94
N THR A 56 -3.18 1.97 -14.56
CA THR A 56 -4.56 2.26 -14.16
C THR A 56 -4.86 1.80 -12.73
N SER A 57 -5.75 2.51 -12.04
CA SER A 57 -6.25 2.11 -10.71
C SER A 57 -7.52 2.86 -10.39
N THR A 58 -8.58 2.12 -10.07
CA THR A 58 -9.84 2.70 -9.57
C THR A 58 -9.64 3.26 -8.16
N ARG A 59 -9.10 2.47 -7.24
CA ARG A 59 -8.97 2.83 -5.82
C ARG A 59 -8.06 4.03 -5.59
N THR A 60 -6.84 4.01 -6.13
CA THR A 60 -5.90 5.13 -5.94
C THR A 60 -6.44 6.42 -6.55
N ARG A 61 -7.00 6.36 -7.76
CA ARG A 61 -7.62 7.52 -8.40
C ARG A 61 -8.77 8.08 -7.55
N CYS A 62 -9.76 7.26 -7.21
CA CYS A 62 -10.90 7.71 -6.40
C CYS A 62 -10.47 8.24 -5.04
N ALA A 63 -9.48 7.60 -4.38
CA ALA A 63 -8.99 8.03 -3.08
C ALA A 63 -8.36 9.44 -3.14
N PHE A 64 -7.52 9.72 -4.14
CA PHE A 64 -6.94 11.05 -4.33
C PHE A 64 -7.98 12.09 -4.75
N GLU A 65 -8.86 11.78 -5.71
CA GLU A 65 -9.91 12.70 -6.17
C GLU A 65 -10.86 13.07 -5.03
N VAL A 66 -11.38 12.10 -4.28
CA VAL A 66 -12.31 12.36 -3.17
C VAL A 66 -11.61 13.08 -2.02
N ALA A 67 -10.38 12.67 -1.66
CA ALA A 67 -9.61 13.33 -0.62
C ALA A 67 -9.30 14.79 -0.96
N ALA A 68 -8.94 15.08 -2.22
CA ALA A 68 -8.72 16.44 -2.71
C ALA A 68 -10.02 17.27 -2.63
N TYR A 69 -11.12 16.71 -3.13
CA TYR A 69 -12.44 17.37 -3.10
C TYR A 69 -12.89 17.70 -1.67
N ASP A 70 -12.80 16.74 -0.75
CA ASP A 70 -13.16 16.94 0.67
C ASP A 70 -12.37 18.11 1.31
N GLN A 71 -11.13 18.31 0.87
CA GLN A 71 -10.25 19.36 1.39
C GLN A 71 -10.29 20.67 0.56
N GLY A 72 -11.18 20.77 -0.43
CA GLY A 72 -11.38 21.98 -1.24
C GLY A 72 -10.33 22.17 -2.34
N ALA A 73 -9.59 21.12 -2.70
CA ALA A 73 -8.66 21.12 -3.82
C ALA A 73 -9.31 20.57 -5.10
N HIS A 74 -8.68 20.85 -6.25
CA HIS A 74 -9.02 20.26 -7.55
C HIS A 74 -8.00 19.23 -7.95
N ALA A 75 -8.45 18.13 -8.58
CA ALA A 75 -7.57 17.10 -9.13
C ALA A 75 -7.73 17.01 -10.65
N THR A 76 -6.61 16.88 -11.37
CA THR A 76 -6.56 16.62 -12.81
C THR A 76 -5.97 15.24 -13.05
N TYR A 77 -6.75 14.35 -13.63
CA TYR A 77 -6.29 13.01 -13.97
C TYR A 77 -5.56 12.97 -15.32
N LEU A 78 -4.33 12.55 -15.30
CA LEU A 78 -3.46 12.33 -16.47
C LEU A 78 -3.22 10.82 -16.61
N GLY A 79 -4.09 10.16 -17.37
CA GLY A 79 -4.06 8.71 -17.56
C GLY A 79 -3.00 8.25 -18.56
N PRO A 80 -2.85 6.92 -18.73
CA PRO A 80 -1.84 6.34 -19.63
C PRO A 80 -2.09 6.61 -21.12
N THR A 81 -3.28 7.10 -21.45
CA THR A 81 -3.64 7.50 -22.81
C THR A 81 -3.93 8.99 -22.86
N GLY A 82 -3.50 9.66 -23.93
CA GLY A 82 -3.76 11.09 -24.14
C GLY A 82 -2.71 12.05 -23.58
N SER A 83 -1.64 11.53 -22.96
CA SER A 83 -0.48 12.31 -22.52
C SER A 83 0.80 11.82 -23.20
N PRO A 84 1.70 12.72 -23.65
CA PRO A 84 2.98 12.35 -24.25
C PRO A 84 4.07 12.04 -23.19
N ILE A 85 3.73 12.00 -21.92
CA ILE A 85 4.66 11.77 -20.80
C ILE A 85 5.43 10.45 -21.01
N GLY A 86 6.76 10.50 -20.90
CA GLY A 86 7.63 9.34 -21.08
C GLY A 86 7.82 8.89 -22.51
N VAL A 87 7.13 9.48 -23.51
CA VAL A 87 7.22 9.11 -24.93
C VAL A 87 7.83 10.22 -25.75
N LYS A 88 7.26 11.44 -25.70
CA LYS A 88 7.73 12.61 -26.44
C LYS A 88 8.34 13.67 -25.51
N GLU A 89 8.14 13.53 -24.21
CA GLU A 89 8.61 14.44 -23.18
C GLU A 89 9.28 13.63 -22.06
N SER A 90 10.43 14.12 -21.60
CA SER A 90 11.13 13.47 -20.48
C SER A 90 10.36 13.67 -19.16
N MET A 91 10.48 12.74 -18.21
CA MET A 91 9.88 12.90 -16.89
C MET A 91 10.38 14.17 -16.19
N LYS A 92 11.64 14.53 -16.39
CA LYS A 92 12.26 15.76 -15.89
C LYS A 92 11.59 17.03 -16.41
N ASP A 93 11.27 17.09 -17.72
CA ASP A 93 10.62 18.27 -18.29
C ASP A 93 9.14 18.31 -17.92
N THR A 94 8.46 17.17 -17.91
CA THR A 94 7.11 17.01 -17.34
C THR A 94 7.05 17.53 -15.90
N ALA A 95 7.99 17.13 -15.04
CA ALA A 95 8.08 17.59 -13.67
C ALA A 95 8.15 19.12 -13.56
N ARG A 96 9.01 19.74 -14.37
CA ARG A 96 9.21 21.21 -14.39
C ARG A 96 7.96 21.96 -14.88
N VAL A 97 7.27 21.42 -15.88
CA VAL A 97 6.04 22.02 -16.41
C VAL A 97 4.92 21.89 -15.38
N LEU A 98 4.66 20.68 -14.88
CA LEU A 98 3.56 20.45 -13.94
C LEU A 98 3.79 21.14 -12.61
N GLY A 99 5.03 21.20 -12.10
CA GLY A 99 5.35 21.92 -10.88
C GLY A 99 5.17 23.44 -10.94
N ARG A 100 4.96 24.02 -12.16
CA ARG A 100 4.58 25.42 -12.34
C ARG A 100 3.07 25.65 -12.46
N MET A 101 2.31 24.57 -12.68
CA MET A 101 0.86 24.63 -12.87
C MET A 101 0.10 24.08 -11.68
N TYR A 102 0.68 23.10 -10.98
CA TYR A 102 0.07 22.39 -9.86
C TYR A 102 0.79 22.64 -8.56
N ASP A 103 0.07 22.53 -7.46
CA ASP A 103 0.59 22.67 -6.10
C ASP A 103 1.15 21.35 -5.54
N GLY A 104 0.74 20.21 -6.12
CA GLY A 104 1.21 18.88 -5.75
C GLY A 104 0.97 17.88 -6.89
N ILE A 105 1.74 16.80 -6.90
CA ILE A 105 1.72 15.79 -7.97
C ILE A 105 1.68 14.40 -7.36
N GLU A 106 0.68 13.60 -7.73
CA GLU A 106 0.68 12.16 -7.49
C GLU A 106 1.23 11.44 -8.72
N TYR A 107 2.00 10.39 -8.48
CA TYR A 107 2.49 9.49 -9.52
C TYR A 107 2.20 8.04 -9.17
N ARG A 108 1.61 7.33 -10.12
CA ARG A 108 1.42 5.88 -10.09
C ARG A 108 1.96 5.24 -11.36
N GLY A 109 3.03 4.47 -11.24
CA GLY A 109 3.73 3.93 -12.41
C GLY A 109 4.53 2.67 -12.13
N PHE A 110 5.66 2.56 -12.81
CA PHE A 110 6.50 1.37 -12.80
C PHE A 110 7.69 1.51 -11.85
N ALA A 111 8.70 2.24 -12.21
CA ALA A 111 9.96 2.28 -11.50
C ALA A 111 10.02 3.40 -10.44
N GLN A 112 10.69 3.12 -9.34
CA GLN A 112 10.86 4.07 -8.24
C GLN A 112 11.72 5.28 -8.64
N ASP A 113 12.74 5.09 -9.48
CA ASP A 113 13.59 6.16 -9.98
C ASP A 113 12.81 7.22 -10.78
N VAL A 114 11.73 6.83 -11.46
CA VAL A 114 10.86 7.76 -12.19
C VAL A 114 10.15 8.73 -11.24
N VAL A 115 9.57 8.24 -10.15
CA VAL A 115 8.91 9.11 -9.15
C VAL A 115 9.94 9.94 -8.38
N GLU A 116 11.14 9.42 -8.16
CA GLU A 116 12.24 10.16 -7.52
C GLU A 116 12.78 11.27 -8.44
N GLU A 117 12.87 11.01 -9.76
CA GLU A 117 13.20 12.07 -10.72
C GLU A 117 12.12 13.15 -10.79
N LEU A 118 10.84 12.76 -10.81
CA LEU A 118 9.71 13.69 -10.76
C LEU A 118 9.81 14.58 -9.51
N ALA A 119 10.01 13.98 -8.33
CA ALA A 119 10.16 14.69 -7.07
C ALA A 119 11.34 15.65 -7.03
N LYS A 120 12.45 15.29 -7.67
CA LYS A 120 13.67 16.10 -7.75
C LYS A 120 13.47 17.40 -8.53
N TYR A 121 12.62 17.40 -9.56
CA TYR A 121 12.51 18.53 -10.49
C TYR A 121 11.17 19.28 -10.43
N ALA A 122 10.14 18.74 -9.75
CA ALA A 122 8.83 19.37 -9.70
C ALA A 122 8.79 20.68 -8.92
N GLY A 123 9.57 20.80 -7.83
CA GLY A 123 9.54 21.97 -6.95
C GLY A 123 8.27 22.08 -6.09
N VAL A 124 7.40 21.08 -6.14
CA VAL A 124 6.19 20.91 -5.33
C VAL A 124 6.17 19.50 -4.75
N PRO A 125 5.38 19.21 -3.68
CA PRO A 125 5.27 17.86 -3.13
C PRO A 125 4.86 16.84 -4.19
N VAL A 126 5.57 15.72 -4.19
CA VAL A 126 5.26 14.54 -5.02
C VAL A 126 4.91 13.36 -4.11
N TRP A 127 3.81 12.68 -4.43
CA TRP A 127 3.30 11.53 -3.67
C TRP A 127 3.33 10.27 -4.55
N ASN A 128 3.94 9.22 -4.02
CA ASN A 128 3.99 7.91 -4.66
C ASN A 128 2.67 7.15 -4.43
N GLY A 129 1.81 7.11 -5.43
CA GLY A 129 0.59 6.32 -5.45
C GLY A 129 0.82 4.82 -5.61
N LEU A 130 1.90 4.41 -6.25
CA LEU A 130 2.49 3.08 -6.36
C LEU A 130 3.65 3.08 -7.36
N THR A 131 4.73 2.40 -7.00
CA THR A 131 5.76 1.92 -7.94
C THR A 131 5.92 0.40 -7.83
N ASN A 132 6.82 -0.21 -8.60
CA ASN A 132 7.14 -1.63 -8.45
C ASN A 132 7.79 -1.93 -7.10
N GLU A 133 8.55 -0.97 -6.55
CA GLU A 133 9.34 -1.13 -5.34
C GLU A 133 8.58 -0.76 -4.07
N PHE A 134 7.72 0.29 -4.12
CA PHE A 134 7.03 0.80 -2.93
C PHE A 134 5.59 1.27 -3.20
N HIS A 135 4.75 1.12 -2.15
CA HIS A 135 3.37 1.60 -2.12
C HIS A 135 3.05 2.25 -0.76
N PRO A 136 3.71 3.38 -0.43
CA PRO A 136 3.65 3.95 0.93
C PRO A 136 2.25 4.39 1.35
N THR A 137 1.41 4.84 0.42
CA THR A 137 0.02 5.25 0.71
C THR A 137 -0.87 4.08 1.12
N GLN A 138 -0.57 2.85 0.64
CA GLN A 138 -1.26 1.65 1.07
C GLN A 138 -0.92 1.33 2.54
N ILE A 139 0.36 1.37 2.88
CA ILE A 139 0.82 0.98 4.22
C ILE A 139 0.24 1.88 5.32
N LEU A 140 0.08 3.17 5.05
CA LEU A 140 -0.63 4.04 6.00
C LEU A 140 -2.09 3.59 6.20
N ALA A 141 -2.77 3.20 5.12
CA ALA A 141 -4.14 2.69 5.21
C ALA A 141 -4.20 1.37 5.98
N ASP A 142 -3.26 0.46 5.72
CA ASP A 142 -3.16 -0.82 6.41
C ASP A 142 -2.99 -0.62 7.91
N PHE A 143 -2.09 0.28 8.33
CA PHE A 143 -1.84 0.54 9.75
C PHE A 143 -2.98 1.30 10.42
N LEU A 144 -3.65 2.21 9.74
CA LEU A 144 -4.87 2.83 10.25
C LEU A 144 -5.94 1.76 10.47
N THR A 145 -6.15 0.86 9.49
CA THR A 145 -7.11 -0.23 9.58
C THR A 145 -6.74 -1.21 10.69
N MET A 146 -5.47 -1.60 10.81
CA MET A 146 -5.02 -2.44 11.92
C MET A 146 -5.33 -1.78 13.26
N SER A 147 -5.09 -0.46 13.41
CA SER A 147 -5.36 0.25 14.66
C SER A 147 -6.85 0.37 14.99
N GLU A 148 -7.73 0.30 13.98
CA GLU A 148 -9.19 0.32 14.16
C GLU A 148 -9.78 -1.05 14.52
N HIS A 149 -9.04 -2.14 14.23
CA HIS A 149 -9.49 -3.53 14.43
C HIS A 149 -8.74 -4.29 15.54
N THR A 150 -7.98 -3.59 16.38
CA THR A 150 -7.33 -4.17 17.56
C THR A 150 -7.24 -3.16 18.69
N ASP A 151 -7.28 -3.63 19.93
CA ASP A 151 -7.03 -2.81 21.13
C ASP A 151 -5.53 -2.66 21.43
N LYS A 152 -4.66 -3.34 20.66
CA LYS A 152 -3.20 -3.25 20.83
C LYS A 152 -2.65 -1.97 20.21
N PRO A 153 -1.65 -1.32 20.82
CA PRO A 153 -0.88 -0.31 20.11
C PRO A 153 -0.09 -0.96 18.97
N LEU A 154 0.15 -0.25 17.86
CA LEU A 154 0.78 -0.79 16.66
C LEU A 154 2.09 -1.54 16.95
N ASN A 155 2.92 -1.06 17.87
CA ASN A 155 4.18 -1.71 18.27
C ASN A 155 4.00 -3.02 19.07
N LYS A 156 2.76 -3.50 19.24
CA LYS A 156 2.41 -4.81 19.84
C LYS A 156 1.60 -5.67 18.89
N VAL A 157 1.38 -5.19 17.68
CA VAL A 157 0.71 -5.93 16.62
C VAL A 157 1.71 -6.88 15.95
N THR A 158 1.27 -8.10 15.72
CA THR A 158 1.97 -9.11 14.92
C THR A 158 1.19 -9.33 13.62
N PHE A 159 1.84 -9.19 12.48
CA PHE A 159 1.20 -9.50 11.21
C PHE A 159 2.13 -10.24 10.26
N ALA A 160 1.56 -11.03 9.36
CA ALA A 160 2.29 -11.73 8.33
C ALA A 160 1.78 -11.37 6.94
N TYR A 161 2.71 -11.13 6.00
CA TYR A 161 2.44 -11.07 4.58
C TYR A 161 2.78 -12.41 3.92
N LEU A 162 1.85 -13.00 3.19
CA LEU A 162 2.02 -14.27 2.49
C LEU A 162 1.96 -14.04 0.98
N GLY A 163 2.96 -14.50 0.22
CA GLY A 163 2.91 -14.41 -1.24
C GLY A 163 4.24 -14.04 -1.89
N ASP A 164 4.18 -13.34 -3.02
CA ASP A 164 5.36 -12.79 -3.71
C ASP A 164 5.79 -11.49 -3.01
N ALA A 165 6.85 -11.54 -2.24
CA ALA A 165 7.31 -10.42 -1.43
C ALA A 165 8.42 -9.57 -2.08
N ARG A 166 8.77 -9.82 -3.35
CA ARG A 166 9.83 -9.09 -4.06
C ARG A 166 9.43 -7.66 -4.45
N PHE A 167 8.13 -7.37 -4.49
CA PHE A 167 7.55 -6.13 -5.01
C PHE A 167 7.02 -5.21 -3.90
N ASN A 168 6.31 -4.19 -4.32
CA ASN A 168 5.92 -3.06 -3.49
C ASN A 168 5.21 -3.41 -2.17
N MET A 169 4.30 -4.39 -2.15
CA MET A 169 3.58 -4.71 -0.92
C MET A 169 4.48 -5.38 0.12
N GLY A 170 5.20 -6.45 -0.28
CA GLY A 170 6.16 -7.12 0.62
C GLY A 170 7.23 -6.15 1.15
N ASN A 171 7.80 -5.35 0.26
CA ASN A 171 8.80 -4.34 0.62
C ASN A 171 8.24 -3.28 1.58
N SER A 172 7.09 -2.70 1.24
CA SER A 172 6.53 -1.58 2.00
C SER A 172 5.97 -2.00 3.36
N LEU A 173 5.34 -3.18 3.45
CA LEU A 173 4.87 -3.75 4.71
C LEU A 173 6.04 -4.06 5.65
N MET A 174 7.14 -4.63 5.13
CA MET A 174 8.34 -4.90 5.91
C MET A 174 8.97 -3.60 6.44
N VAL A 175 9.14 -2.60 5.58
CA VAL A 175 9.65 -1.27 5.98
C VAL A 175 8.75 -0.61 7.01
N GLY A 176 7.44 -0.55 6.74
CA GLY A 176 6.48 0.07 7.64
C GLY A 176 6.44 -0.61 9.01
N GLY A 177 6.39 -1.95 9.03
CA GLY A 177 6.41 -2.73 10.27
C GLY A 177 7.68 -2.49 11.09
N ALA A 178 8.85 -2.48 10.43
CA ALA A 178 10.13 -2.15 11.06
C ALA A 178 10.12 -0.73 11.65
N LYS A 179 9.61 0.29 10.91
CA LYS A 179 9.52 1.67 11.38
C LYS A 179 8.57 1.82 12.58
N MET A 180 7.47 1.10 12.60
CA MET A 180 6.45 1.23 13.65
C MET A 180 6.65 0.31 14.87
N GLY A 181 7.78 -0.41 14.92
CA GLY A 181 8.12 -1.27 16.05
C GLY A 181 7.28 -2.55 16.14
N MET A 182 6.69 -2.99 15.02
CA MET A 182 5.78 -4.15 14.94
C MET A 182 6.54 -5.48 14.83
N ASP A 183 5.86 -6.60 15.07
CA ASP A 183 6.34 -7.93 14.66
C ASP A 183 5.83 -8.19 13.22
N VAL A 184 6.68 -7.90 12.25
CA VAL A 184 6.36 -8.09 10.83
C VAL A 184 7.03 -9.36 10.29
N ARG A 185 6.25 -10.21 9.65
CA ARG A 185 6.71 -11.48 9.10
C ARG A 185 6.40 -11.57 7.62
N ILE A 186 7.44 -11.74 6.82
CA ILE A 186 7.37 -11.99 5.38
C ILE A 186 7.46 -13.49 5.17
N VAL A 187 6.36 -14.07 4.72
CA VAL A 187 6.19 -15.52 4.53
C VAL A 187 6.12 -15.81 3.03
N ALA A 188 7.25 -16.16 2.45
CA ALA A 188 7.39 -16.29 1.00
C ALA A 188 8.39 -17.38 0.62
N PRO A 189 8.21 -18.08 -0.53
CA PRO A 189 9.22 -18.97 -1.06
C PRO A 189 10.56 -18.24 -1.20
N LYS A 190 11.68 -18.90 -0.96
CA LYS A 190 13.03 -18.28 -1.02
C LYS A 190 13.29 -17.46 -2.28
N ALA A 191 12.78 -17.92 -3.43
CA ALA A 191 12.94 -17.24 -4.71
C ALA A 191 12.08 -15.95 -4.84
N LEU A 192 11.09 -15.76 -3.95
CA LEU A 192 10.15 -14.66 -3.98
C LEU A 192 10.22 -13.78 -2.70
N GLN A 193 11.32 -13.88 -1.96
CA GLN A 193 11.59 -13.02 -0.79
C GLN A 193 12.13 -11.64 -1.24
N PRO A 194 12.00 -10.60 -0.39
CA PRO A 194 12.57 -9.28 -0.67
C PRO A 194 14.09 -9.33 -0.88
N ALA A 195 14.65 -8.30 -1.51
CA ALA A 195 16.09 -8.17 -1.68
C ALA A 195 16.83 -8.16 -0.33
N ALA A 196 17.97 -8.85 -0.26
CA ALA A 196 18.75 -8.99 0.97
C ALA A 196 19.16 -7.65 1.60
N GLU A 197 19.45 -6.66 0.76
CA GLU A 197 19.81 -5.30 1.19
C GLU A 197 18.65 -4.60 1.91
N LEU A 198 17.43 -4.78 1.42
CA LEU A 198 16.25 -4.21 2.05
C LEU A 198 15.93 -4.91 3.38
N ILE A 199 16.08 -6.24 3.43
CA ILE A 199 15.94 -7.03 4.66
C ILE A 199 16.93 -6.52 5.72
N ALA A 200 18.21 -6.37 5.35
CA ALA A 200 19.25 -5.88 6.25
C ALA A 200 18.92 -4.46 6.75
N THR A 201 18.47 -3.56 5.86
CA THR A 201 18.04 -2.21 6.23
C THR A 201 16.88 -2.23 7.25
N CYS A 202 15.88 -3.08 7.03
CA CYS A 202 14.76 -3.20 7.97
C CYS A 202 15.19 -3.80 9.32
N GLN A 203 16.14 -4.72 9.33
CA GLN A 203 16.70 -5.28 10.55
C GLN A 203 17.51 -4.25 11.36
N GLU A 204 18.23 -3.34 10.70
CA GLU A 204 18.89 -2.21 11.39
C GLU A 204 17.85 -1.25 11.99
N ILE A 205 16.81 -0.87 11.24
CA ILE A 205 15.71 -0.05 11.75
C ILE A 205 15.05 -0.72 12.97
N ALA A 206 14.87 -2.04 12.92
CA ALA A 206 14.24 -2.81 13.99
C ALA A 206 15.03 -2.75 15.31
N LYS A 207 16.36 -2.64 15.28
CA LYS A 207 17.18 -2.45 16.49
C LYS A 207 16.88 -1.14 17.21
N GLU A 208 16.53 -0.09 16.45
CA GLU A 208 16.21 1.23 17.02
C GLU A 208 14.76 1.32 17.50
N THR A 209 13.83 0.67 16.78
CA THR A 209 12.38 0.78 17.03
C THR A 209 11.84 -0.29 17.97
N GLY A 210 12.60 -1.36 18.18
CA GLY A 210 12.16 -2.54 18.93
C GLY A 210 11.25 -3.48 18.10
N ALA A 211 11.21 -3.32 16.79
CA ALA A 211 10.49 -4.21 15.89
C ALA A 211 11.13 -5.61 15.82
N THR A 212 10.34 -6.59 15.40
CA THR A 212 10.83 -7.89 14.97
C THR A 212 10.57 -8.03 13.46
N VAL A 213 11.62 -8.31 12.68
CA VAL A 213 11.52 -8.52 11.23
C VAL A 213 11.95 -9.95 10.93
N THR A 214 10.97 -10.76 10.52
CA THR A 214 11.19 -12.18 10.18
C THR A 214 10.91 -12.41 8.70
N VAL A 215 11.82 -13.08 8.00
CA VAL A 215 11.61 -13.55 6.62
C VAL A 215 11.76 -15.07 6.62
N THR A 216 10.71 -15.79 6.20
CA THR A 216 10.65 -17.24 6.27
C THR A 216 9.91 -17.85 5.10
N ASP A 217 10.22 -19.10 4.75
CA ASP A 217 9.46 -19.94 3.82
C ASP A 217 8.51 -20.92 4.53
N ASN A 218 8.51 -20.94 5.88
CA ASN A 218 7.65 -21.78 6.69
C ASN A 218 6.36 -21.07 7.04
N VAL A 219 5.25 -21.46 6.42
CA VAL A 219 3.93 -20.84 6.62
C VAL A 219 3.46 -20.99 8.07
N GLU A 220 3.50 -22.19 8.66
CA GLU A 220 3.02 -22.45 10.01
C GLU A 220 3.73 -21.59 11.06
N ALA A 221 5.06 -21.57 10.99
CA ALA A 221 5.87 -20.76 11.90
C ALA A 221 5.63 -19.25 11.68
N GLY A 222 5.48 -18.82 10.42
CA GLY A 222 5.29 -17.42 10.05
C GLY A 222 3.95 -16.84 10.51
N VAL A 223 2.87 -17.62 10.44
CA VAL A 223 1.52 -17.11 10.78
C VAL A 223 1.15 -17.28 12.25
N LYS A 224 1.89 -18.09 13.00
CA LYS A 224 1.55 -18.40 14.40
C LYS A 224 1.47 -17.17 15.29
N GLY A 225 0.31 -16.96 15.93
CA GLY A 225 0.06 -15.84 16.84
C GLY A 225 -0.18 -14.50 16.16
N CYS A 226 -0.31 -14.45 14.83
CA CYS A 226 -0.59 -13.20 14.11
C CYS A 226 -1.96 -12.62 14.46
N ASP A 227 -2.01 -11.30 14.54
CA ASP A 227 -3.25 -10.53 14.66
C ASP A 227 -3.87 -10.27 13.27
N PHE A 228 -3.01 -10.17 12.24
CA PHE A 228 -3.43 -9.94 10.86
C PHE A 228 -2.65 -10.83 9.89
N LEU A 229 -3.34 -11.38 8.89
CA LEU A 229 -2.74 -12.00 7.72
C LEU A 229 -3.04 -11.15 6.49
N TYR A 230 -2.01 -10.89 5.72
CA TYR A 230 -2.05 -10.06 4.53
C TYR A 230 -1.59 -10.85 3.30
N THR A 231 -2.25 -10.69 2.17
CA THR A 231 -1.76 -11.20 0.88
C THR A 231 -2.03 -10.20 -0.25
N ASP A 232 -1.44 -10.42 -1.40
CA ASP A 232 -1.65 -9.68 -2.64
C ASP A 232 -1.67 -10.64 -3.82
N VAL A 233 -2.10 -10.19 -4.97
CA VAL A 233 -2.15 -10.99 -6.20
C VAL A 233 -0.80 -11.62 -6.51
N TRP A 234 -0.81 -12.87 -6.98
CA TRP A 234 0.42 -13.61 -7.27
C TRP A 234 1.12 -13.19 -8.56
N VAL A 235 0.38 -12.57 -9.47
CA VAL A 235 0.92 -11.99 -10.70
C VAL A 235 0.57 -10.52 -10.74
N SER A 236 1.59 -9.69 -10.70
CA SER A 236 1.43 -8.24 -10.65
C SER A 236 0.99 -7.66 -11.99
N MET A 237 0.35 -6.50 -11.93
CA MET A 237 -0.06 -5.77 -13.14
C MET A 237 1.18 -5.42 -14.00
N GLY A 238 1.17 -5.92 -15.25
CA GLY A 238 2.26 -5.74 -16.21
C GLY A 238 3.19 -6.94 -16.35
N GLU A 239 3.04 -8.00 -15.52
CA GLU A 239 3.71 -9.27 -15.76
C GLU A 239 3.02 -10.06 -16.89
N PRO A 240 3.76 -10.85 -17.70
CA PRO A 240 3.18 -11.64 -18.78
C PRO A 240 2.35 -12.83 -18.24
N ALA A 241 1.30 -13.22 -18.99
CA ALA A 241 0.39 -14.28 -18.55
C ALA A 241 1.07 -15.66 -18.41
N GLU A 242 2.19 -15.87 -19.08
CA GLU A 242 2.97 -17.12 -19.07
C GLU A 242 3.55 -17.46 -17.69
N VAL A 243 3.70 -16.47 -16.80
CA VAL A 243 4.26 -16.69 -15.45
C VAL A 243 3.28 -17.39 -14.50
N TRP A 244 1.99 -17.49 -14.83
CA TRP A 244 0.96 -18.06 -13.96
C TRP A 244 1.28 -19.48 -13.50
N ALA A 245 1.71 -20.37 -14.41
CA ALA A 245 1.99 -21.76 -14.08
C ALA A 245 3.10 -21.89 -13.01
N GLU A 246 4.16 -21.10 -13.14
CA GLU A 246 5.26 -21.09 -12.18
C GLU A 246 4.82 -20.46 -10.85
N ARG A 247 4.10 -19.33 -10.90
CA ARG A 247 3.60 -18.66 -9.70
C ARG A 247 2.66 -19.55 -8.88
N ILE A 248 1.70 -20.19 -9.53
CA ILE A 248 0.78 -21.12 -8.87
C ILE A 248 1.57 -22.24 -8.20
N LYS A 249 2.52 -22.87 -8.90
CA LYS A 249 3.34 -23.95 -8.34
C LYS A 249 4.09 -23.51 -7.09
N LEU A 250 4.65 -22.30 -7.09
CA LEU A 250 5.44 -21.77 -5.97
C LEU A 250 4.56 -21.28 -4.82
N LEU A 251 3.41 -20.64 -5.13
CA LEU A 251 2.63 -19.89 -4.15
C LEU A 251 1.41 -20.62 -3.60
N MET A 252 0.98 -21.75 -4.18
CA MET A 252 -0.13 -22.53 -3.61
C MET A 252 0.02 -22.86 -2.12
N PRO A 253 1.21 -23.20 -1.60
CA PRO A 253 1.39 -23.40 -0.16
C PRO A 253 1.17 -22.15 0.70
N TYR A 254 1.18 -20.96 0.09
CA TYR A 254 1.05 -19.65 0.73
C TYR A 254 -0.33 -19.01 0.52
N GLN A 255 -1.27 -19.72 -0.13
CA GLN A 255 -2.66 -19.26 -0.26
C GLN A 255 -3.27 -19.05 1.12
N VAL A 256 -3.89 -17.88 1.34
CA VAL A 256 -4.62 -17.64 2.58
C VAL A 256 -6.01 -18.30 2.47
N ASN A 257 -6.17 -19.39 3.20
CA ASN A 257 -7.39 -20.20 3.28
C ASN A 257 -7.75 -20.46 4.76
N ALA A 258 -8.88 -21.09 5.02
CA ALA A 258 -9.34 -21.36 6.38
C ALA A 258 -8.28 -22.07 7.24
N LYS A 259 -7.55 -23.04 6.67
CA LYS A 259 -6.49 -23.75 7.38
C LYS A 259 -5.33 -22.82 7.79
N VAL A 260 -4.93 -21.90 6.93
CA VAL A 260 -3.87 -20.93 7.23
C VAL A 260 -4.35 -19.94 8.30
N MET A 261 -5.61 -19.51 8.25
CA MET A 261 -6.22 -18.70 9.32
C MET A 261 -6.23 -19.45 10.66
N GLU A 262 -6.58 -20.73 10.68
CA GLU A 262 -6.55 -21.59 11.88
C GLU A 262 -5.13 -21.77 12.45
N MET A 263 -4.10 -21.89 11.58
CA MET A 263 -2.69 -22.02 12.00
C MET A 263 -2.20 -20.83 12.83
N THR A 264 -2.84 -19.67 12.73
CA THR A 264 -2.50 -18.53 13.60
C THR A 264 -2.73 -18.83 15.07
N GLY A 265 -3.67 -19.73 15.40
CA GLY A 265 -4.15 -19.99 16.77
C GLY A 265 -4.90 -18.82 17.38
N ASN A 266 -5.13 -17.74 16.64
CA ASN A 266 -5.82 -16.54 17.05
C ASN A 266 -7.20 -16.44 16.36
N LYS A 267 -8.28 -16.70 17.10
CA LYS A 267 -9.65 -16.64 16.58
C LYS A 267 -10.07 -15.23 16.11
N ASN A 268 -9.39 -14.20 16.57
CA ASN A 268 -9.64 -12.81 16.21
C ASN A 268 -8.73 -12.32 15.08
N CYS A 269 -7.89 -13.19 14.51
CA CYS A 269 -7.02 -12.83 13.39
C CYS A 269 -7.84 -12.29 12.23
N LYS A 270 -7.46 -11.12 11.71
CA LYS A 270 -8.13 -10.49 10.57
C LYS A 270 -7.38 -10.76 9.28
N PHE A 271 -8.13 -10.82 8.19
CA PHE A 271 -7.61 -10.93 6.83
C PHE A 271 -7.59 -9.56 6.15
N MET A 272 -6.50 -9.24 5.48
CA MET A 272 -6.24 -7.99 4.75
C MET A 272 -5.75 -8.24 3.33
N HIS A 273 -6.07 -7.33 2.42
CA HIS A 273 -5.66 -7.35 1.01
C HIS A 273 -5.84 -5.99 0.37
N CYS A 274 -4.82 -5.46 -0.30
CA CYS A 274 -4.87 -4.14 -0.96
C CYS A 274 -5.87 -4.02 -2.12
N LEU A 275 -6.43 -5.15 -2.59
CA LEU A 275 -7.32 -5.27 -3.74
C LEU A 275 -6.68 -4.78 -5.08
N PRO A 276 -7.03 -5.38 -6.23
CA PRO A 276 -8.06 -6.42 -6.42
C PRO A 276 -7.62 -7.78 -5.88
N ALA A 277 -8.57 -8.64 -5.51
CA ALA A 277 -8.32 -10.01 -5.10
C ALA A 277 -8.97 -11.00 -6.08
N TYR A 278 -8.34 -12.17 -6.27
CA TYR A 278 -8.85 -13.22 -7.14
C TYR A 278 -9.34 -14.40 -6.31
N HIS A 279 -10.40 -14.17 -5.52
CA HIS A 279 -10.96 -15.13 -4.55
C HIS A 279 -12.06 -16.02 -5.15
N ASN A 280 -12.58 -15.69 -6.36
CA ASN A 280 -13.67 -16.41 -7.03
C ASN A 280 -13.59 -16.28 -8.56
N LEU A 281 -14.68 -16.67 -9.25
CA LEU A 281 -14.77 -16.68 -10.72
C LEU A 281 -15.49 -15.44 -11.30
N GLU A 282 -15.73 -14.40 -10.53
CA GLU A 282 -16.45 -13.22 -11.01
C GLU A 282 -15.57 -12.32 -11.88
N THR A 283 -14.23 -12.39 -11.73
CA THR A 283 -13.30 -11.65 -12.57
C THR A 283 -12.90 -12.44 -13.82
N GLN A 284 -12.45 -11.73 -14.88
CA GLN A 284 -11.92 -12.40 -16.07
C GLN A 284 -10.68 -13.24 -15.74
N VAL A 285 -9.75 -12.68 -14.94
CA VAL A 285 -8.53 -13.37 -14.50
C VAL A 285 -8.87 -14.65 -13.74
N GLY A 286 -9.81 -14.58 -12.78
CA GLY A 286 -10.26 -15.75 -12.02
C GLY A 286 -10.79 -16.86 -12.93
N ARG A 287 -11.62 -16.52 -13.93
CA ARG A 287 -12.14 -17.48 -14.92
C ARG A 287 -11.03 -18.09 -15.78
N ASP A 288 -10.08 -17.28 -16.23
CA ASP A 288 -8.99 -17.75 -17.11
C ASP A 288 -8.06 -18.70 -16.35
N VAL A 289 -7.71 -18.36 -15.11
CA VAL A 289 -6.91 -19.23 -14.23
C VAL A 289 -7.66 -20.50 -13.88
N HIS A 290 -8.97 -20.41 -13.58
CA HIS A 290 -9.79 -21.62 -13.34
C HIS A 290 -9.81 -22.53 -14.56
N LYS A 291 -10.03 -21.99 -15.76
CA LYS A 291 -10.07 -22.76 -17.00
C LYS A 291 -8.76 -23.49 -17.27
N GLN A 292 -7.63 -22.86 -16.93
CA GLN A 292 -6.30 -23.39 -17.22
C GLN A 292 -5.75 -24.29 -16.11
N PHE A 293 -6.04 -23.98 -14.84
CA PHE A 293 -5.42 -24.60 -13.66
C PHE A 293 -6.41 -25.22 -12.67
N GLY A 294 -7.74 -25.04 -12.88
CA GLY A 294 -8.78 -25.61 -12.02
C GLY A 294 -8.95 -24.93 -10.65
N LEU A 295 -8.36 -23.74 -10.43
CA LEU A 295 -8.44 -23.00 -9.16
C LEU A 295 -9.70 -22.15 -9.11
N ASN A 296 -10.44 -22.18 -7.98
CA ASN A 296 -11.60 -21.31 -7.73
C ASN A 296 -11.25 -20.02 -6.99
N GLY A 297 -10.15 -20.02 -6.25
CA GLY A 297 -9.51 -18.87 -5.61
C GLY A 297 -8.00 -18.96 -5.82
N ILE A 298 -7.32 -17.84 -5.93
CA ILE A 298 -5.89 -17.79 -6.25
C ILE A 298 -5.09 -17.54 -4.98
N GLU A 299 -4.85 -16.28 -4.60
CA GLU A 299 -4.09 -15.90 -3.41
C GLU A 299 -4.87 -16.06 -2.10
N VAL A 300 -6.19 -16.03 -2.19
CA VAL A 300 -7.11 -16.20 -1.07
C VAL A 300 -8.34 -17.00 -1.52
N THR A 301 -8.94 -17.76 -0.60
CA THR A 301 -10.18 -18.48 -0.85
C THR A 301 -11.41 -17.62 -0.54
N GLU A 302 -12.54 -17.91 -1.20
CA GLU A 302 -13.80 -17.17 -1.06
C GLU A 302 -14.30 -17.14 0.38
N ASP A 303 -14.23 -18.28 1.08
CA ASP A 303 -14.68 -18.41 2.47
C ASP A 303 -13.88 -17.53 3.45
N VAL A 304 -12.61 -17.26 3.19
CA VAL A 304 -11.80 -16.30 3.96
C VAL A 304 -12.12 -14.87 3.55
N PHE A 305 -12.19 -14.60 2.24
CA PHE A 305 -12.42 -13.25 1.71
C PHE A 305 -13.76 -12.68 2.15
N GLU A 306 -14.83 -13.49 2.15
CA GLU A 306 -16.19 -13.12 2.55
C GLU A 306 -16.47 -13.36 4.04
N SER A 307 -15.47 -13.77 4.82
CA SER A 307 -15.64 -14.03 6.26
C SER A 307 -15.83 -12.73 7.07
N PRO A 308 -16.44 -12.82 8.27
CA PRO A 308 -16.48 -11.68 9.22
C PRO A 308 -15.10 -11.21 9.71
N ASN A 309 -14.06 -11.98 9.43
CA ASN A 309 -12.68 -11.62 9.76
C ASN A 309 -11.97 -10.87 8.62
N SER A 310 -12.57 -10.78 7.44
CA SER A 310 -12.06 -9.96 6.35
C SER A 310 -12.38 -8.49 6.59
N ILE A 311 -11.36 -7.64 6.50
CA ILE A 311 -11.46 -6.19 6.69
C ILE A 311 -10.96 -5.41 5.47
N VAL A 312 -10.96 -6.06 4.32
CA VAL A 312 -10.39 -5.53 3.06
C VAL A 312 -11.11 -4.26 2.55
N PHE A 313 -12.40 -4.11 2.85
CA PHE A 313 -13.16 -2.93 2.43
C PHE A 313 -12.93 -1.74 3.35
N ASP A 314 -12.77 -1.96 4.66
CA ASP A 314 -12.35 -0.93 5.61
C ASP A 314 -10.94 -0.43 5.27
N GLU A 315 -10.05 -1.36 4.89
CA GLU A 315 -8.71 -1.07 4.39
C GLU A 315 -8.75 -0.21 3.11
N ALA A 316 -9.60 -0.59 2.15
CA ALA A 316 -9.77 0.16 0.91
C ALA A 316 -10.32 1.58 1.15
N GLU A 317 -11.25 1.76 2.08
CA GLU A 317 -11.77 3.06 2.49
C GLU A 317 -10.68 3.91 3.13
N ASN A 318 -9.89 3.34 4.02
CA ASN A 318 -8.82 4.05 4.73
C ASN A 318 -7.73 4.62 3.81
N ARG A 319 -7.62 4.13 2.55
CA ARG A 319 -6.79 4.74 1.52
C ARG A 319 -7.13 6.21 1.29
N MET A 320 -8.41 6.55 1.25
CA MET A 320 -8.86 7.93 1.09
C MET A 320 -8.47 8.80 2.29
N HIS A 321 -8.64 8.30 3.51
CA HIS A 321 -8.35 9.06 4.73
C HIS A 321 -6.85 9.29 4.94
N THR A 322 -6.03 8.30 4.67
CA THR A 322 -4.57 8.41 4.82
C THR A 322 -3.94 9.23 3.70
N ILE A 323 -4.40 9.11 2.46
CA ILE A 323 -4.00 9.99 1.35
C ILE A 323 -4.37 11.44 1.65
N LYS A 324 -5.57 11.69 2.18
CA LYS A 324 -6.00 13.02 2.64
C LYS A 324 -5.02 13.59 3.68
N ALA A 325 -4.64 12.77 4.68
CA ALA A 325 -3.68 13.18 5.70
C ALA A 325 -2.31 13.51 5.12
N VAL A 326 -1.79 12.72 4.17
CA VAL A 326 -0.53 13.00 3.49
C VAL A 326 -0.60 14.32 2.74
N MET A 327 -1.66 14.56 1.96
CA MET A 327 -1.84 15.82 1.22
C MET A 327 -1.94 17.01 2.18
N VAL A 328 -2.73 16.91 3.24
CA VAL A 328 -2.86 17.97 4.25
C VAL A 328 -1.54 18.24 4.98
N ALA A 329 -0.82 17.20 5.37
CA ALA A 329 0.46 17.35 6.08
C ALA A 329 1.56 17.99 5.23
N THR A 330 1.55 17.75 3.91
CA THR A 330 2.63 18.20 3.01
C THR A 330 2.29 19.45 2.22
N LEU A 331 1.00 19.76 2.03
CA LEU A 331 0.53 20.87 1.20
C LEU A 331 -0.41 21.84 1.95
N GLY A 332 -1.02 21.42 3.06
CA GLY A 332 -1.95 22.22 3.85
C GLY A 332 -1.29 23.42 4.55
N ASP A 333 -2.11 24.44 4.83
CA ASP A 333 -1.71 25.63 5.61
C ASP A 333 -1.77 25.35 7.11
#